data_40a60d79b9523be7d1c037be86f7a7e3
#
_entry.id   40a60d79b9523be7d1c037be86f7a7e3
#
_cell.length_a   1.000
_cell.length_b   1.000
_cell.length_c   1.000
_cell.angle_alpha   90.00
_cell.angle_beta   90.00
_cell.angle_gamma   90.00
#
_symmetry.space_group_name_H-M   'P 1'
#
loop_
_entity.id
_entity.type
_entity.pdbx_description
1 polymer ?
#
loop_
_entity_poly.entity_id
_entity_poly.type
_entity_poly.pdbx_seq_one_letter_code
_entity_poly.pdbx_strand_id
1 'polypeptide(L)'
;TITAPTGETVEQSVSVQVGDSPYFISISAPQYIDKYKSAGQIKAEIHTLNGQTVQRACRLVFYSLYDSDKENLDSLKIKMQVGEVLVAADGKAVYPDFTKWQSGPYRIVAFSDDETGRIIRNETNFVLYSDKDKRPPRFAGLWLPRTELTAEAGETVKIPIGSSFKN
;
A
#
# COMPACT_ATOMS: atom_id res chain seq x y z
N THR A 1 6.63 35.34 11.90
CA THR A 1 7.27 36.38 11.09
C THR A 1 7.96 37.37 12.04
N ILE A 2 9.24 37.61 11.82
CA ILE A 2 10.03 38.60 12.57
C ILE A 2 10.57 39.60 11.55
N THR A 3 10.29 40.87 11.74
CA THR A 3 10.81 41.93 10.87
C THR A 3 11.90 42.70 11.62
N ALA A 4 13.09 42.74 11.03
CA ALA A 4 14.21 43.52 11.57
C ALA A 4 13.98 45.04 11.32
N PRO A 5 14.60 45.93 12.10
CA PRO A 5 14.53 47.37 11.87
C PRO A 5 15.04 47.80 10.49
N THR A 6 15.80 46.97 9.82
CA THR A 6 16.32 47.13 8.44
C THR A 6 15.28 46.81 7.35
N GLY A 7 14.08 46.36 7.73
CA GLY A 7 13.00 45.97 6.80
C GLY A 7 13.11 44.54 6.28
N GLU A 8 14.12 43.77 6.69
CA GLU A 8 14.21 42.35 6.37
C GLU A 8 13.20 41.54 7.19
N THR A 9 12.42 40.69 6.50
CA THR A 9 11.43 39.83 7.12
C THR A 9 11.88 38.37 7.01
N VAL A 10 11.98 37.71 8.15
CA VAL A 10 12.24 36.26 8.23
C VAL A 10 10.96 35.54 8.61
N GLU A 11 10.53 34.60 7.76
CA GLU A 11 9.42 33.71 8.04
C GLU A 11 9.94 32.30 8.28
N GLN A 12 9.53 31.70 9.37
CA GLN A 12 9.76 30.29 9.65
C GLN A 12 8.42 29.61 9.89
N SER A 13 8.15 28.58 9.12
CA SER A 13 6.97 27.73 9.28
C SER A 13 7.34 26.45 10.00
N VAL A 14 6.59 26.09 11.02
CA VAL A 14 6.70 24.81 11.72
C VAL A 14 5.42 24.03 11.48
N SER A 15 5.51 22.86 10.86
CA SER A 15 4.38 21.94 10.73
C SER A 15 4.27 21.12 12.01
N VAL A 16 3.11 21.18 12.65
CA VAL A 16 2.78 20.32 13.79
C VAL A 16 1.70 19.36 13.35
N GLN A 17 2.00 18.05 13.42
CA GLN A 17 0.99 17.00 13.22
C GLN A 17 0.21 16.81 14.52
N VAL A 18 -1.11 16.88 14.43
CA VAL A 18 -2.02 16.65 15.55
C VAL A 18 -2.85 15.41 15.22
N GLY A 19 -2.90 14.44 16.13
CA GLY A 19 -3.67 13.23 16.00
C GLY A 19 -4.19 12.76 17.36
N ASP A 20 -5.19 11.89 17.35
CA ASP A 20 -5.77 11.31 18.57
C ASP A 20 -4.84 10.30 19.25
N SER A 21 -3.80 9.82 18.57
CA SER A 21 -2.75 8.95 19.10
C SER A 21 -1.38 9.56 18.81
N PRO A 22 -0.38 9.37 19.71
CA PRO A 22 1.00 9.81 19.47
C PRO A 22 1.72 8.99 18.37
N TYR A 23 1.07 7.96 17.84
CA TYR A 23 1.61 7.06 16.82
C TYR A 23 0.71 6.96 15.61
N PHE A 24 1.32 6.65 14.45
CA PHE A 24 0.62 6.24 13.24
C PHE A 24 1.32 5.05 12.57
N ILE A 25 0.57 4.27 11.78
CA ILE A 25 1.11 3.16 11.01
C ILE A 25 1.34 3.65 9.58
N SER A 26 2.53 3.40 9.05
CA SER A 26 2.84 3.54 7.63
C SER A 26 2.78 2.18 6.96
N ILE A 27 2.06 2.07 5.85
CA ILE A 27 2.03 0.87 5.01
C ILE A 27 2.62 1.24 3.65
N SER A 28 3.73 0.62 3.29
CA SER A 28 4.31 0.71 1.96
C SER A 28 4.01 -0.58 1.21
N ALA A 29 3.28 -0.46 0.10
CA ALA A 29 2.96 -1.57 -0.80
C ALA A 29 2.93 -1.06 -2.24
N PRO A 30 3.46 -1.83 -3.23
CA PRO A 30 3.28 -1.50 -4.63
C PRO A 30 1.80 -1.50 -5.00
N GLN A 31 1.39 -0.59 -5.87
CA GLN A 31 0.02 -0.55 -6.38
C GLN A 31 -0.37 -1.84 -7.13
N TYR A 32 0.60 -2.47 -7.80
CA TYR A 32 0.45 -3.74 -8.51
C TYR A 32 1.48 -4.75 -8.00
N ILE A 33 1.01 -5.91 -7.57
CA ILE A 33 1.85 -7.01 -7.07
C ILE A 33 1.70 -8.22 -7.98
N ASP A 34 2.81 -8.63 -8.59
CA ASP A 34 2.88 -9.90 -9.31
C ASP A 34 2.95 -11.04 -8.30
N LYS A 35 1.93 -11.88 -8.25
CA LYS A 35 1.80 -12.95 -7.25
C LYS A 35 2.91 -14.01 -7.28
N TYR A 36 3.68 -14.08 -8.36
CA TYR A 36 4.81 -15.00 -8.48
C TYR A 36 6.17 -14.36 -8.17
N LYS A 37 6.25 -13.03 -8.06
CA LYS A 37 7.54 -12.34 -7.96
C LYS A 37 7.81 -11.64 -6.64
N SER A 38 6.81 -11.31 -5.82
CA SER A 38 7.09 -10.33 -4.77
C SER A 38 6.19 -10.36 -3.54
N ALA A 39 6.31 -11.38 -2.71
CA ALA A 39 5.74 -11.29 -1.37
C ALA A 39 6.47 -10.26 -0.46
N GLY A 40 7.75 -9.96 -0.71
CA GLY A 40 8.59 -9.13 0.16
C GLY A 40 8.47 -7.61 0.00
N GLN A 41 7.52 -7.10 -0.80
CA GLN A 41 7.42 -5.66 -1.09
C GLN A 41 6.46 -4.89 -0.17
N ILE A 42 5.71 -5.59 0.68
CA ILE A 42 4.83 -4.94 1.65
C ILE A 42 5.63 -4.71 2.93
N LYS A 43 5.64 -3.48 3.40
CA LYS A 43 6.23 -3.10 4.69
C LYS A 43 5.20 -2.34 5.51
N ALA A 44 5.21 -2.59 6.81
CA ALA A 44 4.42 -1.82 7.76
C ALA A 44 5.33 -1.40 8.90
N GLU A 45 5.31 -0.12 9.21
CA GLU A 45 6.13 0.48 10.26
C GLU A 45 5.27 1.40 11.11
N ILE A 46 5.59 1.50 12.39
CA ILE A 46 4.93 2.43 13.31
C ILE A 46 5.86 3.60 13.55
N HIS A 47 5.31 4.79 13.48
CA HIS A 47 6.03 6.04 13.69
C HIS A 47 5.35 6.90 14.74
N THR A 48 6.14 7.69 15.46
CA THR A 48 5.64 8.82 16.23
C THR A 48 5.17 9.93 15.30
N LEU A 49 4.39 10.88 15.80
CA LEU A 49 3.99 12.07 15.03
C LEU A 49 5.18 12.90 14.52
N ASN A 50 6.35 12.76 15.15
CA ASN A 50 7.60 13.40 14.68
C ASN A 50 8.35 12.57 13.65
N GLY A 51 7.78 11.45 13.17
CA GLY A 51 8.36 10.60 12.13
C GLY A 51 9.43 9.62 12.59
N GLN A 52 9.67 9.47 13.89
CA GLN A 52 10.61 8.47 14.42
C GLN A 52 9.98 7.09 14.38
N THR A 53 10.69 6.10 13.84
CA THR A 53 10.24 4.71 13.84
C THR A 53 10.24 4.13 15.24
N VAL A 54 9.16 3.44 15.59
CA VAL A 54 8.96 2.78 16.88
C VAL A 54 8.94 1.28 16.66
N GLN A 55 9.76 0.55 17.45
CA GLN A 55 9.78 -0.91 17.43
C GLN A 55 8.55 -1.49 18.16
N ARG A 56 7.49 -1.71 17.40
CA ARG A 56 6.22 -2.24 17.91
C ARG A 56 5.60 -3.16 16.88
N ALA A 57 5.01 -4.26 17.35
CA ALA A 57 4.32 -5.18 16.47
C ALA A 57 3.04 -4.57 15.90
N CYS A 58 2.71 -4.93 14.67
CA CYS A 58 1.42 -4.62 14.07
C CYS A 58 0.83 -5.83 13.35
N ARG A 59 -0.48 -5.88 13.27
CA ARG A 59 -1.23 -6.92 12.59
C ARG A 59 -1.74 -6.38 11.25
N LEU A 60 -1.42 -7.09 10.17
CA LEU A 60 -1.93 -6.81 8.82
C LEU A 60 -3.04 -7.78 8.49
N VAL A 61 -4.20 -7.29 8.15
CA VAL A 61 -5.33 -8.08 7.69
C VAL A 61 -5.57 -7.79 6.22
N PHE A 62 -5.65 -8.84 5.41
CA PHE A 62 -5.84 -8.75 3.96
C PHE A 62 -7.29 -9.08 3.61
N TYR A 63 -7.90 -8.21 2.84
CA TYR A 63 -9.25 -8.38 2.33
C TYR A 63 -9.24 -8.39 0.81
N SER A 64 -9.95 -9.34 0.19
CA SER A 64 -10.33 -9.23 -1.20
C SER A 64 -11.48 -8.22 -1.33
N LEU A 65 -11.51 -7.49 -2.44
CA LEU A 65 -12.53 -6.49 -2.71
C LEU A 65 -13.46 -6.97 -3.83
N TYR A 66 -14.68 -6.44 -3.86
CA TYR A 66 -15.55 -6.58 -5.03
C TYR A 66 -15.01 -5.67 -6.12
N ASP A 67 -14.64 -6.25 -7.27
CA ASP A 67 -14.30 -5.45 -8.43
C ASP A 67 -15.55 -4.78 -9.00
N SER A 68 -15.42 -3.56 -9.46
CA SER A 68 -16.49 -2.81 -10.11
C SER A 68 -15.88 -1.92 -11.20
N ASP A 69 -16.73 -1.37 -12.04
CA ASP A 69 -16.39 -0.37 -13.05
C ASP A 69 -15.92 0.98 -12.48
N LYS A 70 -15.92 1.12 -11.16
CA LYS A 70 -15.39 2.29 -10.47
C LYS A 70 -13.87 2.31 -10.55
N GLU A 71 -13.32 3.43 -10.95
CA GLU A 71 -11.88 3.61 -11.10
C GLU A 71 -11.15 3.69 -9.76
N ASN A 72 -11.81 4.18 -8.70
CA ASN A 72 -11.18 4.37 -7.39
C ASN A 72 -11.20 3.09 -6.56
N LEU A 73 -10.01 2.54 -6.24
CA LEU A 73 -9.84 1.38 -5.38
C LEU A 73 -10.38 1.61 -3.95
N ASP A 74 -10.30 2.83 -3.43
CA ASP A 74 -10.72 3.16 -2.08
C ASP A 74 -12.24 3.06 -1.89
N SER A 75 -13.00 3.19 -2.98
CA SER A 75 -14.46 3.07 -2.97
C SER A 75 -14.97 1.62 -3.04
N LEU A 76 -14.09 0.65 -3.32
CA LEU A 76 -14.48 -0.75 -3.44
C LEU A 76 -14.86 -1.34 -2.08
N LYS A 77 -15.91 -2.16 -2.08
CA LYS A 77 -16.39 -2.84 -0.87
C LYS A 77 -15.57 -4.10 -0.59
N ILE A 78 -15.34 -4.38 0.68
CA ILE A 78 -14.74 -5.62 1.14
C ILE A 78 -15.66 -6.80 0.78
N LYS A 79 -15.07 -7.83 0.19
CA LYS A 79 -15.72 -9.10 -0.12
C LYS A 79 -15.54 -10.08 1.03
N MET A 80 -14.29 -10.36 1.38
CA MET A 80 -13.95 -11.29 2.46
C MET A 80 -12.51 -11.10 2.93
N GLN A 81 -12.22 -11.49 4.16
CA GLN A 81 -10.86 -11.65 4.65
C GLN A 81 -10.20 -12.87 3.99
N VAL A 82 -8.97 -12.71 3.55
CA VAL A 82 -8.21 -13.76 2.84
C VAL A 82 -6.89 -14.13 3.51
N GLY A 83 -6.42 -13.31 4.43
CA GLY A 83 -5.19 -13.57 5.16
C GLY A 83 -4.96 -12.60 6.30
N GLU A 84 -4.00 -12.97 7.15
CA GLU A 84 -3.56 -12.16 8.28
C GLU A 84 -2.07 -12.42 8.52
N VAL A 85 -1.33 -11.38 8.91
CA VAL A 85 0.10 -11.44 9.20
C VAL A 85 0.39 -10.61 10.43
N LEU A 86 1.19 -11.17 11.33
CA LEU A 86 1.79 -10.40 12.41
C LEU A 86 3.18 -9.92 11.95
N VAL A 87 3.36 -8.62 11.90
CA VAL A 87 4.66 -7.99 11.73
C VAL A 87 5.25 -7.80 13.13
N ALA A 88 6.36 -8.47 13.41
CA ALA A 88 7.04 -8.37 14.69
C ALA A 88 7.60 -6.95 14.92
N ALA A 89 7.95 -6.62 16.17
CA ALA A 89 8.50 -5.31 16.52
C ALA A 89 9.82 -4.98 15.78
N ASP A 90 10.57 -5.99 15.34
CA ASP A 90 11.79 -5.84 14.52
C ASP A 90 11.50 -5.73 13.01
N GLY A 91 10.23 -5.62 12.62
CA GLY A 91 9.79 -5.49 11.23
C GLY A 91 9.71 -6.83 10.46
N LYS A 92 10.07 -7.97 11.09
CA LYS A 92 9.98 -9.28 10.44
C LYS A 92 8.54 -9.74 10.32
N ALA A 93 8.19 -10.26 9.15
CA ALA A 93 6.89 -10.83 8.87
C ALA A 93 6.99 -12.02 7.91
N VAL A 94 6.11 -12.99 8.09
CA VAL A 94 5.91 -14.08 7.14
C VAL A 94 4.62 -13.80 6.38
N TYR A 95 4.74 -13.38 5.13
CA TYR A 95 3.60 -13.03 4.29
C TYR A 95 2.90 -14.28 3.74
N PRO A 96 1.58 -14.17 3.45
CA PRO A 96 0.84 -15.24 2.80
C PRO A 96 1.41 -15.58 1.42
N ASP A 97 1.22 -16.83 1.02
CA ASP A 97 1.51 -17.26 -0.34
C ASP A 97 0.47 -16.68 -1.30
N PHE A 98 0.79 -15.57 -1.93
CA PHE A 98 -0.09 -14.87 -2.88
C PHE A 98 -0.39 -15.70 -4.14
N THR A 99 0.41 -16.73 -4.44
CA THR A 99 0.14 -17.61 -5.60
C THR A 99 -1.20 -18.34 -5.47
N LYS A 100 -1.68 -18.55 -4.24
CA LYS A 100 -2.96 -19.20 -3.93
C LYS A 100 -4.17 -18.25 -4.03
N TRP A 101 -3.93 -16.94 -4.14
CA TRP A 101 -5.00 -15.96 -4.19
C TRP A 101 -5.41 -15.70 -5.64
N GLN A 102 -6.67 -15.31 -5.83
CA GLN A 102 -7.14 -14.88 -7.15
C GLN A 102 -6.53 -13.52 -7.51
N SER A 103 -6.30 -13.28 -8.80
CA SER A 103 -5.94 -11.95 -9.27
C SER A 103 -7.14 -11.00 -9.10
N GLY A 104 -6.89 -9.77 -8.64
CA GLY A 104 -7.95 -8.82 -8.33
C GLY A 104 -7.52 -7.73 -7.35
N PRO A 105 -8.45 -6.85 -6.96
CA PRO A 105 -8.21 -5.79 -6.00
C PRO A 105 -8.25 -6.30 -4.56
N TYR A 106 -7.34 -5.78 -3.74
CA TYR A 106 -7.18 -6.12 -2.32
C TYR A 106 -6.99 -4.88 -1.47
N ARG A 107 -7.33 -5.00 -0.19
CA ARG A 107 -7.05 -4.02 0.86
C ARG A 107 -6.25 -4.65 1.97
N ILE A 108 -5.22 -3.95 2.41
CA ILE A 108 -4.48 -4.23 3.63
C ILE A 108 -4.97 -3.26 4.69
N VAL A 109 -5.35 -3.78 5.84
CA VAL A 109 -5.66 -2.97 7.02
C VAL A 109 -4.65 -3.33 8.09
N ALA A 110 -3.88 -2.36 8.54
CA ALA A 110 -2.93 -2.51 9.64
C ALA A 110 -3.55 -2.06 10.94
N PHE A 111 -3.28 -2.81 12.00
CA PHE A 111 -3.70 -2.52 13.37
C PHE A 111 -2.53 -2.65 14.32
N SER A 112 -2.44 -1.75 15.28
CA SER A 112 -1.58 -1.85 16.46
C SER A 112 -2.25 -1.10 17.61
N ASP A 113 -1.78 -1.33 18.82
CA ASP A 113 -2.25 -0.61 20.00
C ASP A 113 -1.21 0.45 20.40
N ASP A 114 -1.66 1.58 20.89
CA ASP A 114 -0.77 2.53 21.58
C ASP A 114 -0.52 2.13 23.05
N GLU A 115 0.24 2.93 23.79
CA GLU A 115 0.58 2.65 25.19
C GLU A 115 -0.62 2.68 26.13
N THR A 116 -1.73 3.29 25.69
CA THR A 116 -2.98 3.37 26.45
C THR A 116 -3.97 2.27 26.08
N GLY A 117 -3.59 1.37 25.16
CA GLY A 117 -4.48 0.33 24.61
C GLY A 117 -5.44 0.85 23.53
N ARG A 118 -5.24 2.08 23.04
CA ARG A 118 -6.04 2.61 21.92
C ARG A 118 -5.56 2.01 20.62
N ILE A 119 -6.48 1.54 19.79
CA ILE A 119 -6.19 0.96 18.48
C ILE A 119 -5.83 2.07 17.50
N ILE A 120 -4.63 1.98 16.93
CA ILE A 120 -4.22 2.74 15.76
C ILE A 120 -4.44 1.89 14.50
N ARG A 121 -4.91 2.52 13.42
CA ARG A 121 -5.29 1.84 12.19
C ARG A 121 -4.84 2.65 10.98
N ASN A 122 -4.36 1.95 9.96
CA ASN A 122 -4.17 2.49 8.62
C ASN A 122 -4.55 1.45 7.57
N GLU A 123 -4.83 1.88 6.35
CA GLU A 123 -5.14 0.97 5.26
C GLU A 123 -4.54 1.44 3.93
N THR A 124 -4.28 0.49 3.04
CA THR A 124 -3.87 0.73 1.66
C THR A 124 -4.45 -0.33 0.75
N ASN A 125 -4.55 -0.02 -0.54
CA ASN A 125 -5.07 -0.92 -1.54
C ASN A 125 -3.97 -1.32 -2.53
N PHE A 126 -4.07 -2.54 -3.05
CA PHE A 126 -3.22 -3.03 -4.13
C PHE A 126 -4.00 -3.93 -5.08
N VAL A 127 -3.44 -4.18 -6.24
CA VAL A 127 -3.98 -5.11 -7.23
C VAL A 127 -3.02 -6.26 -7.39
N LEU A 128 -3.49 -7.48 -7.12
CA LEU A 128 -2.75 -8.70 -7.34
C LEU A 128 -2.96 -9.18 -8.77
N TYR A 129 -1.88 -9.50 -9.49
CA TYR A 129 -1.96 -9.94 -10.88
C TYR A 129 -0.96 -11.06 -11.19
N SER A 130 -1.10 -11.64 -12.36
CA SER A 130 -0.17 -12.59 -12.96
C SER A 130 -0.08 -12.35 -14.47
N ASP A 131 1.10 -12.56 -15.03
CA ASP A 131 1.32 -12.58 -16.49
C ASP A 131 0.51 -13.68 -17.20
N LYS A 132 -0.04 -14.64 -16.43
CA LYS A 132 -0.91 -15.72 -16.93
C LYS A 132 -2.39 -15.37 -16.94
N ASP A 133 -2.77 -14.20 -16.41
CA ASP A 133 -4.16 -13.77 -16.37
C ASP A 133 -4.67 -13.51 -17.79
N LYS A 134 -5.82 -14.10 -18.11
CA LYS A 134 -6.47 -13.94 -19.43
C LYS A 134 -7.25 -12.62 -19.55
N ARG A 135 -7.41 -11.90 -18.45
CA ARG A 135 -8.16 -10.64 -18.34
C ARG A 135 -7.46 -9.73 -17.34
N PRO A 136 -7.64 -8.41 -17.45
CA PRO A 136 -7.19 -7.50 -16.41
C PRO A 136 -7.67 -7.94 -15.02
N PRO A 137 -6.84 -7.83 -13.97
CA PRO A 137 -7.18 -8.25 -12.61
C PRO A 137 -8.26 -7.37 -11.96
N ARG A 138 -8.57 -6.23 -12.58
CA ARG A 138 -9.67 -5.33 -12.23
C ARG A 138 -10.25 -4.71 -13.49
N PHE A 139 -11.45 -4.13 -13.39
CA PHE A 139 -12.03 -3.38 -14.49
C PHE A 139 -11.13 -2.22 -14.89
N ALA A 140 -10.71 -2.20 -16.16
CA ALA A 140 -9.89 -1.15 -16.73
C ALA A 140 -10.13 -1.04 -18.25
N GLY A 141 -10.22 0.18 -18.75
CA GLY A 141 -10.25 0.44 -20.19
C GLY A 141 -8.93 0.06 -20.88
N LEU A 142 -7.84 0.43 -20.22
CA LEU A 142 -6.47 -0.01 -20.52
C LEU A 142 -5.81 -0.44 -19.21
N TRP A 143 -5.28 -1.65 -19.19
CA TRP A 143 -4.53 -2.16 -18.04
C TRP A 143 -3.07 -2.37 -18.43
N LEU A 144 -2.18 -1.76 -17.65
CA LEU A 144 -0.74 -1.83 -17.79
C LEU A 144 -0.13 -1.88 -16.38
N PRO A 145 0.34 -3.04 -15.88
CA PRO A 145 0.79 -3.17 -14.49
C PRO A 145 2.16 -2.57 -14.23
N ARG A 146 2.89 -2.22 -15.30
CA ARG A 146 4.23 -1.63 -15.20
C ARG A 146 4.33 -0.46 -16.17
N THR A 147 4.65 0.70 -15.63
CA THR A 147 4.88 1.93 -16.40
C THR A 147 6.36 2.12 -16.74
N GLU A 148 7.24 1.46 -15.98
CA GLU A 148 8.69 1.52 -16.18
C GLU A 148 9.25 0.10 -16.35
N LEU A 149 10.04 -0.08 -17.39
CA LEU A 149 10.72 -1.33 -17.70
C LEU A 149 12.17 -0.98 -18.03
N THR A 150 13.08 -1.64 -17.35
CA THR A 150 14.51 -1.56 -17.66
C THR A 150 14.92 -2.84 -18.36
N ALA A 151 15.63 -2.72 -19.49
CA ALA A 151 16.18 -3.85 -20.22
C ALA A 151 17.59 -3.50 -20.70
N GLU A 152 18.45 -4.50 -20.79
CA GLU A 152 19.76 -4.36 -21.40
C GLU A 152 19.66 -4.41 -22.95
N ALA A 153 20.66 -3.90 -23.63
CA ALA A 153 20.67 -3.92 -25.08
C ALA A 153 20.63 -5.36 -25.62
N GLY A 154 19.63 -5.67 -26.43
CA GLY A 154 19.39 -7.01 -26.99
C GLY A 154 18.44 -7.90 -26.20
N GLU A 155 17.97 -7.48 -25.04
CA GLU A 155 16.94 -8.18 -24.27
C GLU A 155 15.53 -8.01 -24.86
N THR A 156 14.74 -9.08 -24.81
CA THR A 156 13.33 -9.03 -25.19
C THR A 156 12.47 -8.74 -23.97
N VAL A 157 11.76 -7.62 -23.99
CA VAL A 157 10.83 -7.24 -22.92
C VAL A 157 9.41 -7.61 -23.31
N LYS A 158 8.72 -8.35 -22.43
CA LYS A 158 7.29 -8.66 -22.56
C LYS A 158 6.49 -7.73 -21.69
N ILE A 159 5.60 -6.97 -22.30
CA ILE A 159 4.70 -6.03 -21.61
C ILE A 159 3.29 -6.60 -21.66
N PRO A 160 2.70 -6.99 -20.51
CA PRO A 160 1.30 -7.40 -20.47
C PRO A 160 0.41 -6.17 -20.64
N ILE A 161 -0.47 -6.20 -21.62
CA ILE A 161 -1.47 -5.16 -21.90
C ILE A 161 -2.84 -5.83 -21.93
N GLY A 162 -3.83 -5.21 -21.31
CA GLY A 162 -5.18 -5.75 -21.29
C GLY A 162 -6.26 -4.66 -21.31
N SER A 163 -7.48 -5.08 -21.66
CA SER A 163 -8.68 -4.27 -21.58
C SER A 163 -9.85 -5.11 -21.08
N SER A 164 -10.73 -4.51 -20.29
CA SER A 164 -11.99 -5.12 -19.85
C SER A 164 -13.12 -4.95 -20.84
N PHE A 165 -12.95 -4.06 -21.84
CA PHE A 165 -13.93 -3.91 -22.91
C PHE A 165 -13.89 -5.11 -23.85
N LYS A 166 -15.07 -5.61 -24.22
CA LYS A 166 -15.23 -6.58 -25.27
C LYS A 166 -15.34 -5.84 -26.61
N ASN A 167 -14.63 -6.30 -27.60
CA ASN A 167 -14.90 -5.94 -28.99
C ASN A 167 -16.19 -6.59 -29.44
#